data_de7c231608761ae18b7e77cbc2b0b25f
#
_entry.id   de7c231608761ae18b7e77cbc2b0b25f
#
_cell.length_a   1.000
_cell.length_b   1.000
_cell.length_c   1.000
_cell.angle_alpha   90.00
_cell.angle_beta   90.00
_cell.angle_gamma   90.00
#
_symmetry.space_group_name_H-M   'P 1'
#
loop_
_entity.id
_entity.type
_entity.pdbx_description
1 polymer ?
#
loop_
_entity_poly.entity_id
_entity_poly.type
_entity_poly.pdbx_seq_one_letter_code
_entity_poly.pdbx_strand_id
1 'polypeptide(L)'
;ALYIDAGTGAVAPQGDRELARTLASRYAGVSEDKIADMRLVTRFGPDYDFRNKRLPVWRVDYAPPVNATLFVDTATGALADRVEHWQMPERYVFSFIHKWNFLFPLGKIGMNAVVGGFMIALMLFMGVIGLQLYLRLRRSRR
;
A
#
# COMPACT_ATOMS: atom_id res chain seq x y z
N ALA A 1 6.13 -6.85 20.78
CA ALA A 1 5.21 -6.60 21.90
C ALA A 1 5.09 -7.84 22.77
N LEU A 2 4.92 -7.68 24.09
CA LEU A 2 4.61 -8.76 25.02
C LEU A 2 3.09 -8.77 25.23
N TYR A 3 2.46 -9.89 24.98
CA TYR A 3 1.03 -10.08 25.20
C TYR A 3 0.81 -10.93 26.46
N ILE A 4 -0.08 -10.47 27.31
CA ILE A 4 -0.41 -11.13 28.57
C ILE A 4 -1.92 -11.39 28.55
N ASP A 5 -2.30 -12.61 28.81
CA ASP A 5 -3.70 -12.97 28.97
C ASP A 5 -4.25 -12.31 30.25
N ALA A 6 -5.29 -11.51 30.09
CA ALA A 6 -5.86 -10.72 31.17
C ALA A 6 -6.58 -11.57 32.24
N GLY A 7 -7.00 -12.79 31.90
CA GLY A 7 -7.68 -13.69 32.82
C GLY A 7 -6.71 -14.55 33.66
N THR A 8 -5.61 -14.97 33.06
CA THR A 8 -4.66 -15.91 33.69
C THR A 8 -3.34 -15.26 34.11
N GLY A 9 -3.02 -14.07 33.60
CA GLY A 9 -1.73 -13.40 33.76
C GLY A 9 -0.58 -14.09 33.04
N ALA A 10 -0.84 -15.10 32.22
CA ALA A 10 0.17 -15.84 31.51
C ALA A 10 0.63 -15.09 30.24
N VAL A 11 1.90 -15.25 29.88
CA VAL A 11 2.44 -14.71 28.62
C VAL A 11 1.88 -15.53 27.45
N ALA A 12 1.31 -14.84 26.46
CA ALA A 12 0.82 -15.43 25.21
C ALA A 12 1.88 -15.29 24.11
N PRO A 13 2.68 -16.33 23.81
CA PRO A 13 3.81 -16.25 22.88
C PRO A 13 3.40 -15.85 21.46
N GLN A 14 2.19 -16.20 21.03
CA GLN A 14 1.61 -15.85 19.74
C GLN A 14 0.50 -14.79 19.84
N GLY A 15 0.46 -14.05 20.95
CA GLY A 15 -0.62 -13.09 21.24
C GLY A 15 -0.84 -12.05 20.15
N ASP A 16 0.23 -11.60 19.47
CA ASP A 16 0.14 -10.67 18.35
C ASP A 16 -0.62 -11.27 17.15
N ARG A 17 -0.32 -12.52 16.82
CA ARG A 17 -0.98 -13.24 15.73
C ARG A 17 -2.44 -13.56 16.05
N GLU A 18 -2.70 -13.99 17.28
CA GLU A 18 -4.07 -14.29 17.74
C GLU A 18 -4.93 -13.02 17.79
N LEU A 19 -4.37 -11.91 18.29
CA LEU A 19 -5.03 -10.61 18.25
C LEU A 19 -5.35 -10.19 16.81
N ALA A 20 -4.38 -10.33 15.89
CA ALA A 20 -4.60 -10.02 14.48
C ALA A 20 -5.71 -10.86 13.85
N ARG A 21 -5.77 -12.16 14.19
CA ARG A 21 -6.81 -13.09 13.76
C ARG A 21 -8.19 -12.65 14.22
N THR A 22 -8.34 -12.37 15.50
CA THR A 22 -9.60 -11.93 16.09
C THR A 22 -10.05 -10.59 15.55
N LEU A 23 -9.13 -9.62 15.42
CA LEU A 23 -9.44 -8.33 14.85
C LEU A 23 -9.85 -8.44 13.37
N ALA A 24 -9.12 -9.23 12.58
CA ALA A 24 -9.45 -9.42 11.17
C ALA A 24 -10.84 -10.03 11.00
N SER A 25 -11.17 -11.08 11.77
CA SER A 25 -12.49 -11.71 11.74
C SER A 25 -13.61 -10.75 12.15
N ARG A 26 -13.36 -9.91 13.14
CA ARG A 26 -14.30 -8.86 13.55
C ARG A 26 -14.54 -7.84 12.44
N TYR A 27 -13.48 -7.39 11.76
CA TYR A 27 -13.58 -6.45 10.64
C TYR A 27 -14.17 -7.06 9.38
N ALA A 28 -13.90 -8.33 9.12
CA ALA A 28 -14.48 -9.06 8.00
C ALA A 28 -15.96 -9.43 8.22
N GLY A 29 -16.39 -9.49 9.48
CA GLY A 29 -17.74 -9.96 9.86
C GLY A 29 -17.95 -11.45 9.65
N VAL A 30 -16.86 -12.25 9.69
CA VAL A 30 -16.87 -13.71 9.50
C VAL A 30 -16.01 -14.40 10.53
N SER A 31 -16.23 -15.70 10.73
CA SER A 31 -15.48 -16.51 11.66
C SER A 31 -14.03 -16.76 11.21
N GLU A 32 -13.18 -17.06 12.18
CA GLU A 32 -11.73 -17.24 11.97
C GLU A 32 -11.38 -18.45 11.10
N ASP A 33 -12.28 -19.42 10.98
CA ASP A 33 -12.12 -20.60 10.11
C ASP A 33 -12.10 -20.27 8.60
N LYS A 34 -12.54 -19.07 8.23
CA LYS A 34 -12.51 -18.57 6.84
C LYS A 34 -11.17 -17.93 6.46
N ILE A 35 -10.24 -17.82 7.38
CA ILE A 35 -8.90 -17.31 7.11
C ILE A 35 -8.11 -18.35 6.32
N ALA A 36 -7.67 -17.97 5.12
CA ALA A 36 -6.88 -18.84 4.25
C ALA A 36 -5.38 -18.74 4.54
N ASP A 37 -4.87 -17.53 4.77
CA ASP A 37 -3.44 -17.28 5.09
C ASP A 37 -3.28 -16.07 6.00
N MET A 38 -2.19 -16.09 6.80
CA MET A 38 -1.81 -14.97 7.65
C MET A 38 -0.30 -14.78 7.65
N ARG A 39 0.15 -13.58 7.33
CA ARG A 39 1.57 -13.22 7.37
C ARG A 39 1.83 -11.82 7.91
N LEU A 40 2.95 -11.65 8.60
CA LEU A 40 3.42 -10.35 9.07
C LEU A 40 4.07 -9.57 7.92
N VAL A 41 3.60 -8.36 7.67
CA VAL A 41 4.16 -7.43 6.68
C VAL A 41 5.01 -6.41 7.40
N THR A 42 6.32 -6.45 7.15
CA THR A 42 7.32 -5.58 7.78
C THR A 42 7.93 -4.56 6.81
N ARG A 43 7.57 -4.64 5.54
CA ARG A 43 8.08 -3.74 4.47
C ARG A 43 6.94 -3.36 3.55
N PHE A 44 6.99 -2.14 3.04
CA PHE A 44 6.09 -1.72 1.97
C PHE A 44 6.40 -2.45 0.66
N GLY A 45 5.37 -2.69 -0.12
CA GLY A 45 5.43 -3.38 -1.39
C GLY A 45 4.19 -3.13 -2.24
N PRO A 46 4.05 -3.79 -3.41
CA PRO A 46 2.92 -3.61 -4.31
C PRO A 46 1.55 -3.87 -3.65
N ASP A 47 1.50 -4.85 -2.75
CA ASP A 47 0.27 -5.23 -2.04
C ASP A 47 -0.10 -4.25 -0.92
N TYR A 48 0.92 -3.61 -0.32
CA TYR A 48 0.76 -2.70 0.79
C TYR A 48 1.74 -1.54 0.64
N ASP A 49 1.28 -0.47 0.02
CA ASP A 49 2.10 0.69 -0.30
C ASP A 49 2.29 1.65 0.89
N PHE A 50 3.28 2.55 0.80
CA PHE A 50 3.75 3.37 1.90
C PHE A 50 3.02 4.72 2.08
N ARG A 51 1.86 4.92 1.46
CA ARG A 51 1.12 6.18 1.65
C ARG A 51 0.26 6.13 2.92
N ASN A 52 0.64 6.94 3.92
CA ASN A 52 -0.09 7.12 5.19
C ASN A 52 -0.39 5.81 5.95
N LYS A 53 0.38 4.77 5.67
CA LYS A 53 0.22 3.45 6.27
C LYS A 53 1.34 3.16 7.25
N ARG A 54 1.06 2.33 8.25
CA ARG A 54 2.00 1.93 9.30
C ARG A 54 2.53 0.54 9.04
N LEU A 55 3.68 0.25 9.62
CA LEU A 55 4.30 -1.06 9.68
C LEU A 55 4.79 -1.30 11.12
N PRO A 56 4.84 -2.52 11.59
CA PRO A 56 4.37 -3.75 10.92
C PRO A 56 2.84 -3.88 10.96
N VAL A 57 2.28 -4.65 10.01
CA VAL A 57 0.86 -5.02 10.00
C VAL A 57 0.71 -6.51 9.68
N TRP A 58 -0.38 -7.11 10.13
CA TRP A 58 -0.75 -8.45 9.74
C TRP A 58 -1.60 -8.42 8.47
N ARG A 59 -1.16 -9.11 7.44
CA ARG A 59 -1.97 -9.42 6.27
C ARG A 59 -2.75 -10.71 6.57
N VAL A 60 -4.06 -10.65 6.39
CA VAL A 60 -4.99 -11.77 6.57
C VAL A 60 -5.79 -11.94 5.29
N ASP A 61 -5.57 -13.06 4.62
CA ASP A 61 -6.26 -13.41 3.38
C ASP A 61 -7.45 -14.31 3.66
N TYR A 62 -8.60 -13.95 3.14
CA TYR A 62 -9.84 -14.71 3.27
C TYR A 62 -10.19 -15.43 1.96
N ALA A 63 -10.56 -16.72 2.09
CA ALA A 63 -11.09 -17.51 1.00
C ALA A 63 -12.51 -17.04 0.57
N PRO A 64 -13.00 -17.47 -0.61
CA PRO A 64 -14.40 -17.28 -0.96
C PRO A 64 -15.36 -17.84 0.12
N PRO A 65 -16.52 -17.21 0.36
CA PRO A 65 -17.12 -16.12 -0.39
C PRO A 65 -16.60 -14.72 -0.05
N VAL A 66 -15.84 -14.53 1.03
CA VAL A 66 -15.33 -13.21 1.45
C VAL A 66 -14.36 -12.63 0.42
N ASN A 67 -13.43 -13.45 -0.05
CA ASN A 67 -12.50 -13.16 -1.15
C ASN A 67 -11.82 -11.79 -1.02
N ALA A 68 -11.29 -11.51 0.17
CA ALA A 68 -10.67 -10.23 0.52
C ALA A 68 -9.38 -10.43 1.32
N THR A 69 -8.48 -9.45 1.23
CA THR A 69 -7.29 -9.32 2.05
C THR A 69 -7.49 -8.14 3.03
N LEU A 70 -7.30 -8.39 4.31
CA LEU A 70 -7.30 -7.36 5.36
C LEU A 70 -5.89 -7.14 5.88
N PHE A 71 -5.55 -5.88 6.15
CA PHE A 71 -4.31 -5.49 6.81
C PHE A 71 -4.66 -4.92 8.18
N VAL A 72 -4.18 -5.56 9.24
CA VAL A 72 -4.53 -5.23 10.62
C VAL A 72 -3.28 -4.76 11.38
N ASP A 73 -3.38 -3.59 11.96
CA ASP A 73 -2.38 -3.03 12.88
C ASP A 73 -2.73 -3.45 14.32
N THR A 74 -2.01 -4.42 14.86
CA THR A 74 -2.24 -4.93 16.21
C THR A 74 -1.80 -3.96 17.30
N ALA A 75 -0.89 -3.01 16.99
CA ALA A 75 -0.44 -2.01 17.95
C ALA A 75 -1.55 -0.99 18.28
N THR A 76 -2.41 -0.70 17.30
CA THR A 76 -3.52 0.25 17.46
C THR A 76 -4.89 -0.44 17.51
N GLY A 77 -4.94 -1.73 17.15
CA GLY A 77 -6.18 -2.47 16.98
C GLY A 77 -6.98 -2.06 15.74
N ALA A 78 -6.40 -1.27 14.84
CA ALA A 78 -7.10 -0.70 13.70
C ALA A 78 -6.99 -1.56 12.42
N LEU A 79 -8.04 -1.48 11.58
CA LEU A 79 -7.96 -1.94 10.21
C LEU A 79 -7.17 -0.92 9.39
N ALA A 80 -5.98 -1.31 8.93
CA ALA A 80 -5.10 -0.44 8.17
C ALA A 80 -5.48 -0.37 6.68
N ASP A 81 -5.98 -1.48 6.12
CA ASP A 81 -6.49 -1.55 4.74
C ASP A 81 -7.37 -2.78 4.54
N ARG A 82 -8.30 -2.71 3.58
CA ARG A 82 -9.10 -3.83 3.09
C ARG A 82 -9.09 -3.82 1.56
N VAL A 83 -8.77 -4.96 0.97
CA VAL A 83 -8.67 -5.13 -0.47
C VAL A 83 -9.49 -6.33 -0.89
N GLU A 84 -10.49 -6.11 -1.70
CA GLU A 84 -11.23 -7.19 -2.32
C GLU A 84 -10.47 -7.72 -3.53
N HIS A 85 -10.46 -9.04 -3.75
CA HIS A 85 -9.59 -9.66 -4.76
C HIS A 85 -9.92 -9.22 -6.17
N TRP A 86 -11.17 -8.85 -6.46
CA TRP A 86 -11.55 -8.31 -7.78
C TRP A 86 -10.94 -6.92 -8.06
N GLN A 87 -10.54 -6.17 -7.02
CA GLN A 87 -9.87 -4.87 -7.16
C GLN A 87 -8.34 -5.00 -7.32
N MET A 88 -7.79 -6.20 -7.10
CA MET A 88 -6.35 -6.42 -7.18
C MET A 88 -5.74 -6.01 -8.53
N PRO A 89 -6.30 -6.40 -9.70
CA PRO A 89 -5.72 -6.02 -10.99
C PRO A 89 -5.64 -4.50 -11.17
N GLU A 90 -6.69 -3.77 -10.80
CA GLU A 90 -6.74 -2.32 -10.87
C GLU A 90 -5.70 -1.69 -9.94
N ARG A 91 -5.60 -2.17 -8.70
CA ARG A 91 -4.59 -1.69 -7.73
C ARG A 91 -3.17 -1.93 -8.22
N TYR A 92 -2.88 -3.08 -8.81
CA TYR A 92 -1.56 -3.38 -9.37
C TYR A 92 -1.23 -2.45 -10.53
N VAL A 93 -2.13 -2.30 -11.49
CA VAL A 93 -1.95 -1.39 -12.64
C VAL A 93 -1.76 0.05 -12.16
N PHE A 94 -2.63 0.53 -11.28
CA PHE A 94 -2.53 1.87 -10.71
C PHE A 94 -1.22 2.06 -9.92
N SER A 95 -0.88 1.12 -9.05
CA SER A 95 0.34 1.15 -8.26
C SER A 95 1.59 1.10 -9.14
N PHE A 96 1.58 0.26 -10.16
CA PHE A 96 2.72 0.08 -11.05
C PHE A 96 2.95 1.31 -11.94
N ILE A 97 1.90 1.81 -12.60
CA ILE A 97 1.99 2.91 -13.57
C ILE A 97 1.95 4.27 -12.86
N HIS A 98 0.95 4.50 -12.01
CA HIS A 98 0.72 5.83 -11.45
C HIS A 98 1.65 6.18 -10.29
N LYS A 99 2.01 5.19 -9.46
CA LYS A 99 2.91 5.38 -8.32
C LYS A 99 4.37 5.05 -8.62
N TRP A 100 4.68 4.60 -9.83
CA TRP A 100 6.04 4.23 -10.25
C TRP A 100 6.66 3.12 -9.38
N ASN A 101 5.84 2.23 -8.84
CA ASN A 101 6.28 1.19 -7.90
C ASN A 101 7.23 0.16 -8.50
N PHE A 102 7.36 0.09 -9.83
CA PHE A 102 8.40 -0.67 -10.49
C PHE A 102 9.82 -0.17 -10.17
N LEU A 103 9.94 1.05 -9.62
CA LEU A 103 11.22 1.60 -9.15
C LEU A 103 11.54 1.26 -7.68
N PHE A 104 10.72 0.47 -6.99
CA PHE A 104 10.99 0.02 -5.61
C PHE A 104 12.40 -0.52 -5.36
N PRO A 105 13.02 -1.28 -6.30
CA PRO A 105 14.39 -1.77 -6.10
C PRO A 105 15.41 -0.66 -5.89
N LEU A 106 15.15 0.56 -6.37
CA LEU A 106 16.02 1.73 -6.19
C LEU A 106 15.90 2.36 -4.79
N GLY A 107 14.98 1.86 -3.95
CA GLY A 107 14.65 2.47 -2.68
C GLY A 107 13.92 3.81 -2.84
N LYS A 108 13.47 4.37 -1.72
CA LYS A 108 12.66 5.60 -1.72
C LYS A 108 13.40 6.81 -2.32
N ILE A 109 14.68 6.96 -2.00
CA ILE A 109 15.51 8.09 -2.49
C ILE A 109 15.73 7.97 -4.00
N GLY A 110 16.12 6.80 -4.49
CA GLY A 110 16.35 6.54 -5.91
C GLY A 110 15.07 6.73 -6.73
N MET A 111 13.96 6.20 -6.26
CA MET A 111 12.66 6.38 -6.89
C MET A 111 12.27 7.86 -6.99
N ASN A 112 12.40 8.64 -5.90
CA ASN A 112 12.08 10.06 -5.92
C ASN A 112 13.01 10.85 -6.87
N ALA A 113 14.29 10.49 -6.95
CA ALA A 113 15.24 11.12 -7.87
C ALA A 113 14.87 10.89 -9.33
N VAL A 114 14.51 9.64 -9.70
CA VAL A 114 14.09 9.29 -11.07
C VAL A 114 12.79 10.01 -11.44
N VAL A 115 11.78 9.95 -10.58
CA VAL A 115 10.48 10.61 -10.84
C VAL A 115 10.64 12.13 -10.90
N GLY A 116 11.40 12.72 -9.97
CA GLY A 116 11.68 14.15 -9.97
C GLY A 116 12.44 14.59 -11.22
N GLY A 117 13.49 13.87 -11.60
CA GLY A 117 14.25 14.11 -12.83
C GLY A 117 13.38 14.05 -14.10
N PHE A 118 12.51 13.03 -14.19
CA PHE A 118 11.56 12.91 -15.30
C PHE A 118 10.60 14.10 -15.35
N MET A 119 10.04 14.53 -14.22
CA MET A 119 9.14 15.67 -14.18
C MET A 119 9.81 16.97 -14.57
N ILE A 120 11.06 17.21 -14.15
CA ILE A 120 11.85 18.37 -14.55
C ILE A 120 12.10 18.35 -16.08
N ALA A 121 12.52 17.20 -16.63
CA ALA A 121 12.75 17.07 -18.07
C ALA A 121 11.46 17.34 -18.86
N LEU A 122 10.32 16.83 -18.41
CA LEU A 122 9.03 17.07 -19.04
C LEU A 122 8.64 18.56 -19.00
N MET A 123 8.85 19.24 -17.88
CA MET A 123 8.60 20.68 -17.75
C MET A 123 9.47 21.51 -18.71
N LEU A 124 10.76 21.18 -18.80
CA LEU A 124 11.67 21.86 -19.74
C LEU A 124 11.26 21.63 -21.19
N PHE A 125 10.90 20.40 -21.54
CA PHE A 125 10.44 20.06 -22.89
C PHE A 125 9.17 20.84 -23.27
N MET A 126 8.17 20.86 -22.39
CA MET A 126 6.94 21.62 -22.58
C MET A 126 7.20 23.13 -22.66
N GLY A 127 8.14 23.66 -21.86
CA GLY A 127 8.57 25.04 -21.90
C GLY A 127 9.19 25.44 -23.25
N VAL A 128 10.04 24.56 -23.79
CA VAL A 128 10.66 24.80 -25.14
C VAL A 128 9.60 24.82 -26.25
N ILE A 129 8.66 23.84 -26.20
CA ILE A 129 7.57 23.81 -27.20
C ILE A 129 6.70 25.07 -27.09
N GLY A 130 6.33 25.46 -25.88
CA GLY A 130 5.53 26.67 -25.64
C GLY A 130 6.21 27.93 -26.13
N LEU A 131 7.52 28.07 -25.89
CA LEU A 131 8.32 29.19 -26.39
C LEU A 131 8.38 29.21 -27.92
N GLN A 132 8.62 28.04 -28.52
CA GLN A 132 8.65 27.96 -30.02
C GLN A 132 7.30 28.37 -30.64
N LEU A 133 6.21 27.89 -30.06
CA LEU A 133 4.86 28.23 -30.52
C LEU A 133 4.59 29.73 -30.38
N TYR A 134 4.93 30.31 -29.23
CA TYR A 134 4.81 31.75 -28.99
C TYR A 134 5.58 32.59 -30.01
N LEU A 135 6.84 32.22 -30.28
CA LEU A 135 7.68 32.94 -31.24
C LEU A 135 7.14 32.82 -32.67
N ARG A 136 6.61 31.66 -33.07
CA ARG A 136 5.95 31.47 -34.38
C ARG A 136 4.72 32.38 -34.52
N LEU A 137 3.83 32.38 -33.54
CA LEU A 137 2.63 33.21 -33.56
C LEU A 137 2.95 34.71 -33.55
N ARG A 138 3.98 35.13 -32.85
CA ARG A 138 4.44 36.51 -32.86
C ARG A 138 4.99 36.96 -34.23
N ARG A 139 5.69 36.06 -34.94
CA ARG A 139 6.20 36.34 -36.31
C ARG A 139 5.08 36.44 -37.35
N SER A 140 4.02 35.64 -37.20
CA SER A 140 2.86 35.64 -38.11
C SER A 140 1.95 36.89 -37.99
N ARG A 141 2.08 37.62 -36.87
CA ARG A 141 1.30 38.86 -36.63
C ARG A 141 2.01 40.14 -37.03
N ARG A 142 3.25 40.03 -37.51
CA ARG A 142 4.04 41.11 -38.10
C ARG A 142 4.09 40.97 -39.63
#